data_e331b868db5ea6096beba9bc19eaba2f
#
_entry.id   e331b868db5ea6096beba9bc19eaba2f
#
_cell.length_a   1.000
_cell.length_b   1.000
_cell.length_c   1.000
_cell.angle_alpha   90.00
_cell.angle_beta   90.00
_cell.angle_gamma   90.00
#
_symmetry.space_group_name_H-M   'P 1'
#
loop_
_entity.id
_entity.type
_entity.pdbx_description
1 polymer ?
#
loop_
_entity_poly.entity_id
_entity_poly.type
_entity_poly.pdbx_seq_one_letter_code
_entity_poly.pdbx_strand_id
1 'polypeptide(L)'
;TDRKRAAILDAAMAEFRQAGYDATSMDRVAASAGVSKRTVYNHFPSKEVLFAQILQQLWERSLASPDLVYRADRPLRPQLLELVQQKLQLLHDEAFIDLARVAIVAIIPAPERAQQLFARMGDKEEALTAWIRAAAADGRLQAQDPLFASMLLQGMVKGFAFWPQITLGQPMLTPAQRDQVAQTATDMFLAHFAPA
;
A
#
# COMPACT_ATOMS: atom_id res chain seq x y z
N THR A 1 -4.52 21.06 -15.72
CA THR A 1 -5.15 21.42 -14.46
C THR A 1 -5.47 20.15 -13.69
N ASP A 2 -5.34 20.18 -12.38
CA ASP A 2 -5.37 19.02 -11.48
C ASP A 2 -6.63 18.16 -11.64
N ARG A 3 -7.79 18.80 -11.88
CA ARG A 3 -9.06 18.08 -12.11
C ARG A 3 -9.01 17.16 -13.35
N LYS A 4 -8.40 17.63 -14.46
CA LYS A 4 -8.27 16.79 -15.66
C LYS A 4 -7.28 15.66 -15.44
N ARG A 5 -6.18 15.94 -14.73
CA ARG A 5 -5.18 14.93 -14.37
C ARG A 5 -5.79 13.83 -13.50
N ALA A 6 -6.58 14.17 -12.50
CA ALA A 6 -7.30 13.21 -11.66
C ALA A 6 -8.28 12.36 -12.50
N ALA A 7 -9.11 12.99 -13.33
CA ALA A 7 -10.05 12.26 -14.19
C ALA A 7 -9.35 11.27 -15.14
N ILE A 8 -8.17 11.61 -15.66
CA ILE A 8 -7.36 10.70 -16.50
C ILE A 8 -6.86 9.51 -15.68
N LEU A 9 -6.40 9.73 -14.45
CA LEU A 9 -5.93 8.64 -13.57
C LEU A 9 -7.07 7.70 -13.19
N ASP A 10 -8.24 8.23 -12.83
CA ASP A 10 -9.43 7.43 -12.50
C ASP A 10 -9.91 6.61 -13.68
N ALA A 11 -9.96 7.21 -14.87
CA ALA A 11 -10.30 6.52 -16.11
C ALA A 11 -9.28 5.41 -16.46
N ALA A 12 -7.99 5.70 -16.31
CA ALA A 12 -6.94 4.71 -16.54
C ALA A 12 -7.04 3.52 -15.58
N MET A 13 -7.30 3.77 -14.31
CA MET A 13 -7.51 2.69 -13.32
C MET A 13 -8.72 1.82 -13.70
N ALA A 14 -9.83 2.42 -14.11
CA ALA A 14 -11.02 1.69 -14.58
C ALA A 14 -10.72 0.83 -15.82
N GLU A 15 -10.03 1.40 -16.81
CA GLU A 15 -9.66 0.68 -18.04
C GLU A 15 -8.66 -0.46 -17.75
N PHE A 16 -7.64 -0.22 -16.93
CA PHE A 16 -6.68 -1.26 -16.54
C PHE A 16 -7.35 -2.40 -15.76
N ARG A 17 -8.32 -2.08 -14.90
CA ARG A 17 -9.09 -3.08 -14.16
C ARG A 17 -9.96 -3.92 -15.09
N GLN A 18 -10.60 -3.31 -16.08
CA GLN A 18 -11.53 -3.99 -16.98
C GLN A 18 -10.83 -4.81 -18.05
N ALA A 19 -9.81 -4.26 -18.69
CA ALA A 19 -9.16 -4.84 -19.86
C ALA A 19 -7.73 -5.36 -19.61
N GLY A 20 -7.14 -5.02 -18.45
CA GLY A 20 -5.73 -5.26 -18.16
C GLY A 20 -4.82 -4.17 -18.72
N TYR A 21 -3.59 -4.15 -18.22
CA TYR A 21 -2.61 -3.14 -18.62
C TYR A 21 -2.28 -3.21 -20.12
N ASP A 22 -2.00 -4.40 -20.64
CA ASP A 22 -1.49 -4.53 -22.03
C ASP A 22 -2.56 -4.20 -23.08
N ALA A 23 -3.82 -4.59 -22.85
CA ALA A 23 -4.94 -4.33 -23.77
C ALA A 23 -5.51 -2.91 -23.68
N THR A 24 -5.12 -2.13 -22.68
CA THR A 24 -5.57 -0.73 -22.54
C THR A 24 -4.70 0.20 -23.39
N SER A 25 -5.36 1.08 -24.17
CA SER A 25 -4.69 2.13 -24.94
C SER A 25 -4.94 3.52 -24.34
N MET A 26 -4.02 4.46 -24.61
CA MET A 26 -4.17 5.87 -24.22
C MET A 26 -5.41 6.52 -24.84
N ASP A 27 -5.85 6.02 -26.00
CA ASP A 27 -7.06 6.44 -26.69
C ASP A 27 -8.32 6.06 -25.91
N ARG A 28 -8.37 4.85 -25.39
CA ARG A 28 -9.47 4.37 -24.53
C ARG A 28 -9.53 5.18 -23.24
N VAL A 29 -8.37 5.44 -22.63
CA VAL A 29 -8.28 6.27 -21.44
C VAL A 29 -8.80 7.69 -21.72
N ALA A 30 -8.46 8.29 -22.87
CA ALA A 30 -8.95 9.61 -23.25
C ALA A 30 -10.48 9.63 -23.39
N ALA A 31 -11.05 8.62 -24.07
CA ALA A 31 -12.50 8.49 -24.25
C ALA A 31 -13.21 8.30 -22.90
N SER A 32 -12.71 7.42 -22.05
CA SER A 32 -13.25 7.14 -20.71
C SER A 32 -13.16 8.36 -19.78
N ALA A 33 -12.08 9.14 -19.85
CA ALA A 33 -11.89 10.38 -19.08
C ALA A 33 -12.69 11.57 -19.60
N GLY A 34 -13.35 11.45 -20.76
CA GLY A 34 -14.07 12.57 -21.40
C GLY A 34 -13.15 13.74 -21.82
N VAL A 35 -11.91 13.45 -22.20
CA VAL A 35 -10.92 14.46 -22.63
C VAL A 35 -10.34 14.12 -24.01
N SER A 36 -9.72 15.12 -24.66
CA SER A 36 -9.03 14.87 -25.93
C SER A 36 -7.76 14.03 -25.73
N LYS A 37 -7.38 13.23 -26.74
CA LYS A 37 -6.09 12.50 -26.78
C LYS A 37 -4.92 13.42 -26.45
N ARG A 38 -4.88 14.62 -27.06
CA ARG A 38 -3.87 15.65 -26.80
C ARG A 38 -3.79 16.03 -25.32
N THR A 39 -4.93 16.10 -24.65
CA THR A 39 -4.97 16.39 -23.20
C THR A 39 -4.33 15.26 -22.41
N VAL A 40 -4.61 13.98 -22.73
CA VAL A 40 -3.99 12.84 -22.05
C VAL A 40 -2.47 12.85 -22.24
N TYR A 41 -2.01 12.98 -23.49
CA TYR A 41 -0.56 12.99 -23.81
C TYR A 41 0.18 14.19 -23.21
N ASN A 42 -0.49 15.33 -23.02
CA ASN A 42 0.09 16.49 -22.34
C ASN A 42 0.32 16.23 -20.84
N HIS A 43 -0.51 15.42 -20.19
CA HIS A 43 -0.36 15.06 -18.76
C HIS A 43 0.50 13.82 -18.56
N PHE A 44 0.40 12.86 -19.46
CA PHE A 44 1.06 11.56 -19.37
C PHE A 44 1.58 11.19 -20.76
N PRO A 45 2.87 11.41 -21.03
CA PRO A 45 3.48 11.18 -22.34
C PRO A 45 3.38 9.75 -22.86
N SER A 46 3.20 8.77 -21.96
CA SER A 46 3.03 7.37 -22.34
C SER A 46 2.19 6.59 -21.30
N LYS A 47 1.76 5.37 -21.68
CA LYS A 47 1.04 4.45 -20.79
C LYS A 47 1.89 4.04 -19.59
N GLU A 48 3.20 3.89 -19.78
CA GLU A 48 4.16 3.56 -18.74
C GLU A 48 4.25 4.69 -17.69
N VAL A 49 4.28 5.96 -18.12
CA VAL A 49 4.30 7.12 -17.23
C VAL A 49 2.98 7.23 -16.46
N LEU A 50 1.86 7.01 -17.13
CA LEU A 50 0.55 6.99 -16.50
C LEU A 50 0.45 5.88 -15.44
N PHE A 51 0.90 4.68 -15.77
CA PHE A 51 0.92 3.54 -14.85
C PHE A 51 1.88 3.76 -13.67
N ALA A 52 3.08 4.30 -13.93
CA ALA A 52 4.03 4.66 -12.88
C ALA A 52 3.44 5.64 -11.86
N GLN A 53 2.64 6.60 -12.33
CA GLN A 53 1.95 7.54 -11.44
C GLN A 53 0.87 6.84 -10.58
N ILE A 54 0.14 5.87 -11.13
CA ILE A 54 -0.82 5.06 -10.40
C ILE A 54 -0.13 4.26 -9.29
N LEU A 55 0.99 3.61 -9.61
CA LEU A 55 1.77 2.87 -8.63
C LEU A 55 2.41 3.77 -7.56
N GLN A 56 2.84 4.96 -7.94
CA GLN A 56 3.32 5.95 -6.98
C GLN A 56 2.23 6.34 -5.97
N GLN A 57 1.00 6.57 -6.42
CA GLN A 57 -0.12 6.86 -5.52
C GLN A 57 -0.41 5.68 -4.56
N LEU A 58 -0.36 4.44 -5.06
CA LEU A 58 -0.52 3.25 -4.23
C LEU A 58 0.56 3.20 -3.15
N TRP A 59 1.81 3.43 -3.54
CA TRP A 59 2.94 3.44 -2.63
C TRP A 59 2.83 4.55 -1.57
N GLU A 60 2.55 5.78 -2.00
CA GLU A 60 2.38 6.91 -1.09
C GLU A 60 1.24 6.66 -0.09
N ARG A 61 0.11 6.10 -0.51
CA ARG A 61 -0.98 5.71 0.38
C ARG A 61 -0.57 4.59 1.34
N SER A 62 0.25 3.64 0.91
CA SER A 62 0.73 2.56 1.78
C SER A 62 1.71 3.02 2.85
N LEU A 63 2.42 4.12 2.59
CA LEU A 63 3.38 4.73 3.52
C LEU A 63 2.72 5.74 4.46
N ALA A 64 1.56 6.28 4.10
CA ALA A 64 0.91 7.35 4.83
C ALA A 64 0.40 6.86 6.19
N SER A 65 1.17 7.15 7.23
CA SER A 65 0.75 7.12 8.63
C SER A 65 1.47 8.28 9.36
N PRO A 66 1.17 9.54 8.98
CA PRO A 66 2.01 10.68 9.40
C PRO A 66 1.99 10.96 10.90
N ASP A 67 1.00 10.46 11.65
CA ASP A 67 0.76 10.86 13.02
C ASP A 67 1.25 9.86 14.09
N LEU A 68 1.75 8.69 13.70
CA LEU A 68 2.17 7.64 14.63
C LEU A 68 3.69 7.54 14.73
N VAL A 69 4.27 8.56 15.37
CA VAL A 69 5.68 8.55 15.76
C VAL A 69 5.85 7.79 17.08
N TYR A 70 6.95 7.02 17.19
CA TYR A 70 7.30 6.34 18.42
C TYR A 70 7.43 7.32 19.59
N ARG A 71 6.87 6.93 20.74
CA ARG A 71 6.92 7.69 21.98
C ARG A 71 7.43 6.82 23.12
N ALA A 72 8.58 7.19 23.69
CA ALA A 72 9.20 6.48 24.82
C ALA A 72 8.37 6.54 26.10
N ASP A 73 7.57 7.61 26.26
CA ASP A 73 6.69 7.86 27.42
C ASP A 73 5.36 7.08 27.39
N ARG A 74 5.07 6.33 26.30
CA ARG A 74 3.86 5.54 26.17
C ARG A 74 4.16 4.02 26.18
N PRO A 75 3.26 3.16 26.66
CA PRO A 75 3.40 1.70 26.52
C PRO A 75 3.49 1.30 25.05
N LEU A 76 4.28 0.25 24.74
CA LEU A 76 4.50 -0.24 23.35
C LEU A 76 3.22 -0.74 22.72
N ARG A 77 2.46 -1.58 23.46
CA ARG A 77 1.29 -2.27 22.93
C ARG A 77 0.24 -1.34 22.32
N PRO A 78 -0.24 -0.29 23.01
CA PRO A 78 -1.19 0.65 22.41
C PRO A 78 -0.66 1.31 21.13
N GLN A 79 0.61 1.74 21.13
CA GLN A 79 1.21 2.39 19.97
C GLN A 79 1.29 1.45 18.76
N LEU A 80 1.75 0.20 18.97
CA LEU A 80 1.83 -0.78 17.89
C LEU A 80 0.43 -1.18 17.39
N LEU A 81 -0.52 -1.33 18.30
CA LEU A 81 -1.92 -1.63 17.95
C LEU A 81 -2.52 -0.52 17.08
N GLU A 82 -2.28 0.75 17.40
CA GLU A 82 -2.72 1.91 16.59
C GLU A 82 -2.16 1.83 15.17
N LEU A 83 -0.86 1.50 15.01
CA LEU A 83 -0.23 1.31 13.68
C LEU A 83 -0.85 0.16 12.89
N VAL A 84 -1.07 -0.98 13.54
CA VAL A 84 -1.70 -2.14 12.90
C VAL A 84 -3.14 -1.83 12.50
N GLN A 85 -3.90 -1.15 13.36
CA GLN A 85 -5.28 -0.73 13.05
C GLN A 85 -5.35 0.25 11.88
N GLN A 86 -4.43 1.22 11.80
CA GLN A 86 -4.35 2.11 10.63
C GLN A 86 -4.03 1.35 9.35
N LYS A 87 -3.11 0.38 9.42
CA LYS A 87 -2.82 -0.48 8.26
C LYS A 87 -4.05 -1.28 7.82
N LEU A 88 -4.77 -1.87 8.75
CA LEU A 88 -6.02 -2.59 8.48
C LEU A 88 -7.11 -1.68 7.92
N GLN A 89 -7.18 -0.43 8.37
CA GLN A 89 -8.11 0.56 7.82
C GLN A 89 -7.77 0.90 6.36
N LEU A 90 -6.50 1.07 6.02
CA LEU A 90 -6.06 1.25 4.63
C LEU A 90 -6.42 0.03 3.77
N LEU A 91 -6.18 -1.19 4.28
CA LEU A 91 -6.49 -2.44 3.58
C LEU A 91 -8.00 -2.72 3.51
N HIS A 92 -8.83 -1.96 4.21
CA HIS A 92 -10.28 -1.99 4.12
C HIS A 92 -10.85 -0.94 3.15
N ASP A 93 -10.02 -0.10 2.57
CA ASP A 93 -10.41 0.86 1.53
C ASP A 93 -10.51 0.14 0.17
N GLU A 94 -11.73 0.02 -0.36
CA GLU A 94 -11.99 -0.64 -1.65
C GLU A 94 -11.18 0.00 -2.79
N ALA A 95 -11.05 1.33 -2.79
CA ALA A 95 -10.27 2.02 -3.81
C ALA A 95 -8.77 1.68 -3.73
N PHE A 96 -8.25 1.47 -2.52
CA PHE A 96 -6.87 0.99 -2.33
C PHE A 96 -6.70 -0.44 -2.83
N ILE A 97 -7.62 -1.34 -2.51
CA ILE A 97 -7.58 -2.74 -2.97
C ILE A 97 -7.72 -2.85 -4.48
N ASP A 98 -8.62 -2.08 -5.09
CA ASP A 98 -8.77 -2.04 -6.55
C ASP A 98 -7.50 -1.55 -7.24
N LEU A 99 -6.88 -0.51 -6.71
CA LEU A 99 -5.61 0.02 -7.21
C LEU A 99 -4.48 -1.01 -7.06
N ALA A 100 -4.40 -1.68 -5.91
CA ALA A 100 -3.43 -2.74 -5.67
C ALA A 100 -3.62 -3.92 -6.63
N ARG A 101 -4.87 -4.30 -6.92
CA ARG A 101 -5.18 -5.37 -7.89
C ARG A 101 -4.68 -5.03 -9.28
N VAL A 102 -4.96 -3.82 -9.78
CA VAL A 102 -4.47 -3.33 -11.07
C VAL A 102 -2.94 -3.37 -11.11
N ALA A 103 -2.29 -2.88 -10.05
CA ALA A 103 -0.84 -2.85 -9.95
C ALA A 103 -0.24 -4.27 -10.01
N ILE A 104 -0.74 -5.19 -9.19
CA ILE A 104 -0.24 -6.57 -9.09
C ILE A 104 -0.39 -7.32 -10.41
N VAL A 105 -1.56 -7.24 -11.05
CA VAL A 105 -1.81 -7.89 -12.34
C VAL A 105 -0.85 -7.39 -13.43
N ALA A 106 -0.51 -6.10 -13.41
CA ALA A 106 0.38 -5.52 -14.41
C ALA A 106 1.88 -5.80 -14.17
N ILE A 107 2.29 -6.05 -12.91
CA ILE A 107 3.71 -6.26 -12.56
C ILE A 107 4.11 -7.74 -12.48
N ILE A 108 3.19 -8.65 -12.14
CA ILE A 108 3.50 -10.09 -12.05
C ILE A 108 4.15 -10.63 -13.34
N PRO A 109 3.61 -10.36 -14.57
CA PRO A 109 4.22 -10.87 -15.80
C PRO A 109 5.50 -10.12 -16.20
N ALA A 110 5.85 -9.02 -15.55
CA ALA A 110 6.99 -8.18 -15.89
C ALA A 110 7.68 -7.64 -14.62
N PRO A 111 8.38 -8.50 -13.84
CA PRO A 111 9.00 -8.13 -12.57
C PRO A 111 10.03 -7.01 -12.70
N GLU A 112 10.69 -6.87 -13.85
CA GLU A 112 11.61 -5.78 -14.16
C GLU A 112 10.94 -4.40 -14.13
N ARG A 113 9.64 -4.31 -14.48
CA ARG A 113 8.85 -3.07 -14.36
C ARG A 113 8.71 -2.65 -12.90
N ALA A 114 8.42 -3.64 -12.03
CA ALA A 114 8.34 -3.39 -10.59
C ALA A 114 9.67 -2.88 -10.05
N GLN A 115 10.79 -3.55 -10.38
CA GLN A 115 12.13 -3.16 -9.93
C GLN A 115 12.51 -1.74 -10.35
N GLN A 116 12.29 -1.39 -11.63
CA GLN A 116 12.57 -0.04 -12.14
C GLN A 116 11.72 1.03 -11.46
N LEU A 117 10.48 0.69 -11.15
CA LEU A 117 9.56 1.60 -10.50
C LEU A 117 9.94 1.82 -9.04
N PHE A 118 10.17 0.76 -8.27
CA PHE A 118 10.61 0.86 -6.88
C PHE A 118 11.95 1.60 -6.75
N ALA A 119 12.88 1.39 -7.68
CA ALA A 119 14.13 2.14 -7.71
C ALA A 119 13.93 3.66 -7.88
N ARG A 120 12.83 4.10 -8.51
CA ARG A 120 12.48 5.53 -8.68
C ARG A 120 11.72 6.13 -7.50
N MET A 121 11.09 5.29 -6.68
CA MET A 121 10.28 5.76 -5.55
C MET A 121 11.11 6.25 -4.35
N GLY A 122 12.43 5.99 -4.34
CA GLY A 122 13.34 6.39 -3.29
C GLY A 122 13.18 5.58 -1.99
N ASP A 123 14.07 5.81 -1.05
CA ASP A 123 14.18 5.10 0.23
C ASP A 123 13.23 5.66 1.30
N LYS A 124 11.98 5.98 0.96
CA LYS A 124 11.01 6.39 1.99
C LYS A 124 10.70 5.21 2.88
N GLU A 125 11.14 5.30 4.12
CA GLU A 125 10.88 4.29 5.13
C GLU A 125 9.40 4.30 5.54
N GLU A 126 8.78 3.13 5.60
CA GLU A 126 7.41 3.00 6.09
C GLU A 126 7.32 3.32 7.59
N ALA A 127 6.25 3.99 8.01
CA ALA A 127 6.05 4.42 9.40
C ALA A 127 6.20 3.30 10.43
N LEU A 128 5.75 2.07 10.10
CA LEU A 128 5.93 0.91 10.97
C LEU A 128 7.40 0.55 11.16
N THR A 129 8.20 0.55 10.09
CA THR A 129 9.64 0.24 10.16
C THR A 129 10.38 1.31 10.97
N ALA A 130 10.06 2.59 10.74
CA ALA A 130 10.62 3.71 11.51
C ALA A 130 10.27 3.61 13.01
N TRP A 131 9.02 3.24 13.33
CA TRP A 131 8.57 3.02 14.71
C TRP A 131 9.33 1.87 15.38
N ILE A 132 9.47 0.73 14.70
CA ILE A 132 10.23 -0.44 15.21
C ILE A 132 11.68 -0.07 15.44
N ARG A 133 12.31 0.65 14.50
CA ARG A 133 13.69 1.12 14.63
C ARG A 133 13.88 2.00 15.86
N ALA A 134 12.97 2.94 16.07
CA ALA A 134 13.03 3.83 17.22
C ALA A 134 12.82 3.09 18.55
N ALA A 135 11.87 2.16 18.60
CA ALA A 135 11.64 1.34 19.79
C ALA A 135 12.80 0.38 20.10
N ALA A 136 13.48 -0.13 19.04
CA ALA A 136 14.69 -0.95 19.21
C ALA A 136 15.89 -0.10 19.69
N ALA A 137 16.05 1.11 19.16
CA ALA A 137 17.09 2.04 19.61
C ALA A 137 16.91 2.46 21.08
N ASP A 138 15.68 2.52 21.56
CA ASP A 138 15.31 2.78 22.96
C ASP A 138 15.41 1.53 23.85
N GLY A 139 15.84 0.38 23.29
CA GLY A 139 16.01 -0.89 24.02
C GLY A 139 14.70 -1.59 24.40
N ARG A 140 13.56 -1.10 23.91
CA ARG A 140 12.22 -1.63 24.22
C ARG A 140 11.76 -2.73 23.26
N LEU A 141 12.47 -2.92 22.14
CA LEU A 141 12.33 -4.06 21.24
C LEU A 141 13.69 -4.68 20.95
N GLN A 142 13.74 -5.99 20.83
CA GLN A 142 14.92 -6.78 20.43
C GLN A 142 14.88 -7.07 18.92
N ALA A 143 14.66 -6.04 18.10
CA ALA A 143 14.58 -6.12 16.66
C ALA A 143 15.91 -5.67 16.04
N GLN A 144 16.87 -6.60 15.85
CA GLN A 144 18.16 -6.30 15.22
C GLN A 144 18.03 -5.82 13.78
N ASP A 145 17.03 -6.36 13.05
CA ASP A 145 16.64 -5.90 11.71
C ASP A 145 15.19 -5.36 11.75
N PRO A 146 15.01 -4.03 11.86
CA PRO A 146 13.69 -3.42 11.90
C PRO A 146 12.85 -3.65 10.63
N LEU A 147 13.51 -3.76 9.46
CA LEU A 147 12.82 -4.04 8.20
C LEU A 147 12.25 -5.45 8.20
N PHE A 148 13.04 -6.44 8.59
CA PHE A 148 12.59 -7.83 8.71
C PHE A 148 11.42 -7.96 9.70
N ALA A 149 11.53 -7.34 10.88
CA ALA A 149 10.45 -7.34 11.87
C ALA A 149 9.16 -6.70 11.34
N SER A 150 9.28 -5.56 10.63
CA SER A 150 8.17 -4.90 9.97
C SER A 150 7.51 -5.80 8.91
N MET A 151 8.32 -6.46 8.07
CA MET A 151 7.82 -7.38 7.04
C MET A 151 7.06 -8.58 7.63
N LEU A 152 7.53 -9.14 8.75
CA LEU A 152 6.81 -10.21 9.47
C LEU A 152 5.44 -9.75 9.95
N LEU A 153 5.37 -8.60 10.63
CA LEU A 153 4.10 -8.06 11.11
C LEU A 153 3.14 -7.76 9.98
N GLN A 154 3.64 -7.14 8.90
CA GLN A 154 2.84 -6.88 7.71
C GLN A 154 2.36 -8.17 7.03
N GLY A 155 3.19 -9.21 7.00
CA GLY A 155 2.83 -10.53 6.47
C GLY A 155 1.65 -11.14 7.23
N MET A 156 1.66 -11.08 8.56
CA MET A 156 0.54 -11.51 9.40
C MET A 156 -0.75 -10.75 9.05
N VAL A 157 -0.69 -9.44 8.95
CA VAL A 157 -1.86 -8.60 8.64
C VAL A 157 -2.36 -8.83 7.21
N LYS A 158 -1.46 -8.82 6.22
CA LYS A 158 -1.80 -8.97 4.80
C LYS A 158 -2.30 -10.37 4.45
N GLY A 159 -1.91 -11.39 5.20
CA GLY A 159 -2.40 -12.76 5.07
C GLY A 159 -3.91 -12.88 5.25
N PHE A 160 -4.52 -11.99 6.05
CA PHE A 160 -5.95 -11.96 6.30
C PHE A 160 -6.69 -10.84 5.57
N ALA A 161 -6.08 -9.66 5.47
CA ALA A 161 -6.76 -8.42 5.06
C ALA A 161 -6.38 -7.92 3.65
N PHE A 162 -5.52 -8.64 2.90
CA PHE A 162 -5.06 -8.21 1.60
C PHE A 162 -5.06 -9.34 0.57
N TRP A 163 -4.25 -10.37 0.78
CA TRP A 163 -4.09 -11.43 -0.23
C TRP A 163 -5.38 -12.16 -0.56
N PRO A 164 -6.23 -12.57 0.41
CA PRO A 164 -7.49 -13.23 0.07
C PRO A 164 -8.45 -12.35 -0.74
N GLN A 165 -8.47 -11.03 -0.48
CA GLN A 165 -9.29 -10.06 -1.22
C GLN A 165 -8.76 -9.86 -2.66
N ILE A 166 -7.44 -9.81 -2.81
CA ILE A 166 -6.81 -9.60 -4.13
C ILE A 166 -6.93 -10.85 -5.01
N THR A 167 -6.58 -12.03 -4.47
CA THR A 167 -6.38 -13.25 -5.27
C THR A 167 -7.62 -14.14 -5.36
N LEU A 168 -8.46 -14.14 -4.32
CA LEU A 168 -9.61 -15.03 -4.22
C LEU A 168 -10.96 -14.29 -4.25
N GLY A 169 -10.93 -12.94 -4.34
CA GLY A 169 -12.14 -12.13 -4.32
C GLY A 169 -12.96 -12.26 -3.02
N GLN A 170 -12.31 -12.61 -1.90
CA GLN A 170 -12.99 -12.69 -0.62
C GLN A 170 -13.51 -11.32 -0.18
N PRO A 171 -14.61 -11.27 0.60
CA PRO A 171 -15.12 -10.02 1.13
C PRO A 171 -14.11 -9.37 2.08
N MET A 172 -14.25 -8.06 2.28
CA MET A 172 -13.50 -7.33 3.29
C MET A 172 -13.80 -7.88 4.68
N LEU A 173 -12.79 -7.82 5.57
CA LEU A 173 -12.95 -8.25 6.94
C LEU A 173 -14.04 -7.45 7.67
N THR A 174 -14.88 -8.14 8.43
CA THR A 174 -15.81 -7.47 9.36
C THR A 174 -15.05 -6.69 10.43
N PRO A 175 -15.70 -5.73 11.13
CA PRO A 175 -15.05 -5.02 12.23
C PRO A 175 -14.49 -5.96 13.32
N ALA A 176 -15.21 -7.01 13.68
CA ALA A 176 -14.77 -8.01 14.66
C ALA A 176 -13.53 -8.80 14.19
N GLN A 177 -13.49 -9.19 12.91
CA GLN A 177 -12.33 -9.87 12.33
C GLN A 177 -11.11 -8.95 12.26
N ARG A 178 -11.30 -7.68 11.88
CA ARG A 178 -10.21 -6.69 11.88
C ARG A 178 -9.63 -6.49 13.28
N ASP A 179 -10.48 -6.36 14.27
CA ASP A 179 -10.03 -6.22 15.66
C ASP A 179 -9.27 -7.47 16.12
N GLN A 180 -9.78 -8.66 15.84
CA GLN A 180 -9.10 -9.91 16.14
C GLN A 180 -7.71 -9.99 15.50
N VAL A 181 -7.59 -9.67 14.21
CA VAL A 181 -6.29 -9.67 13.51
C VAL A 181 -5.35 -8.64 14.13
N ALA A 182 -5.84 -7.41 14.42
CA ALA A 182 -5.04 -6.36 15.02
C ALA A 182 -4.47 -6.76 16.38
N GLN A 183 -5.33 -7.26 17.28
CA GLN A 183 -4.92 -7.66 18.62
C GLN A 183 -3.93 -8.84 18.57
N THR A 184 -4.28 -9.89 17.82
CA THR A 184 -3.46 -11.10 17.73
C THR A 184 -2.08 -10.83 17.13
N ALA A 185 -2.02 -10.10 16.00
CA ALA A 185 -0.75 -9.77 15.34
C ALA A 185 0.13 -8.89 16.24
N THR A 186 -0.45 -7.93 16.95
CA THR A 186 0.26 -7.07 17.91
C THR A 186 0.82 -7.90 19.06
N ASP A 187 0.03 -8.79 19.65
CA ASP A 187 0.44 -9.59 20.80
C ASP A 187 1.52 -10.62 20.42
N MET A 188 1.38 -11.29 19.27
CA MET A 188 2.41 -12.21 18.75
C MET A 188 3.72 -11.47 18.45
N PHE A 189 3.65 -10.29 17.87
CA PHE A 189 4.84 -9.48 17.60
C PHE A 189 5.58 -9.10 18.88
N LEU A 190 4.85 -8.56 19.85
CA LEU A 190 5.45 -8.15 21.12
C LEU A 190 5.94 -9.32 21.95
N ALA A 191 5.25 -10.46 21.92
CA ALA A 191 5.72 -11.68 22.60
C ALA A 191 7.08 -12.18 22.08
N HIS A 192 7.38 -11.90 20.81
CA HIS A 192 8.67 -12.28 20.21
C HIS A 192 9.75 -11.21 20.35
N PHE A 193 9.39 -9.94 20.15
CA PHE A 193 10.37 -8.85 20.03
C PHE A 193 10.50 -7.98 21.28
N ALA A 194 9.56 -8.00 22.24
CA ALA A 194 9.76 -7.28 23.48
C ALA A 194 10.76 -8.01 24.40
N PRO A 195 11.58 -7.26 25.17
CA PRO A 195 12.40 -7.86 26.22
C PRO A 195 11.53 -8.64 27.21
N ALA A 196 12.10 -9.72 27.76
CA ALA A 196 11.45 -10.51 28.81
C ALA A 196 11.26 -9.70 30.11
#